data_a0c3076e606ef3adbdf2bfb58044ad9f
#
_entry.id   a0c3076e606ef3adbdf2bfb58044ad9f
#
_cell.length_a   1.000
_cell.length_b   1.000
_cell.length_c   1.000
_cell.angle_alpha   90.00
_cell.angle_beta   90.00
_cell.angle_gamma   90.00
#
_symmetry.space_group_name_H-M   'P 1'
#
loop_
_entity.id
_entity.type
_entity.pdbx_description
1 polymer ?
#
loop_
_entity_poly.entity_id
_entity_poly.type
_entity_poly.pdbx_seq_one_letter_code
_entity_poly.pdbx_strand_id
1 'polypeptide(L)'
;LAQRCPGFSGADLANVLNEGAILAVRNKEHQITMDDLDVAIDRVMMGPAKKSKKYNEMDKKLVAYHEAGHAVIGLKLEDAEKVQKVTIIPRGEAGGYNLMTPKEEKYFHRKSELLAQITGLLGGRTAEELVYGEVSAGAVNDIEQLTKIAKNMVRVYGMSSLGPIQYADPQGNVFLGRDYTQGGSYSEGVAGEIDKEVREIVHQCEVKCRNCLLYTPPSPRDGATSRM
;
A
#
# COMPACT_ATOMS: atom_id res chain seq x y z
N LEU A 1 -1.44 16.77 -12.43
CA LEU A 1 -2.16 16.80 -11.14
C LEU A 1 -3.20 15.68 -11.06
N ALA A 2 -4.17 15.59 -11.97
CA ALA A 2 -5.28 14.63 -11.91
C ALA A 2 -4.81 13.18 -11.64
N GLN A 3 -3.77 12.72 -12.31
CA GLN A 3 -3.22 11.36 -12.11
C GLN A 3 -2.66 11.09 -10.70
N ARG A 4 -2.36 12.14 -9.94
CA ARG A 4 -1.80 12.04 -8.58
C ARG A 4 -2.83 12.27 -7.48
N CYS A 5 -4.06 12.60 -7.84
CA CYS A 5 -5.15 12.89 -6.92
C CYS A 5 -6.34 11.93 -7.09
N PRO A 6 -6.13 10.59 -7.21
CA PRO A 6 -7.25 9.67 -7.32
C PRO A 6 -8.08 9.72 -6.03
N GLY A 7 -9.41 9.77 -6.18
CA GLY A 7 -10.35 9.80 -5.06
C GLY A 7 -10.46 11.14 -4.32
N PHE A 8 -9.78 12.20 -4.77
CA PHE A 8 -9.94 13.53 -4.17
C PHE A 8 -11.31 14.10 -4.48
N SER A 9 -11.96 14.65 -3.47
CA SER A 9 -13.15 15.47 -3.64
C SER A 9 -12.80 16.88 -4.16
N GLY A 10 -13.81 17.63 -4.61
CA GLY A 10 -13.60 19.04 -4.97
C GLY A 10 -13.03 19.88 -3.81
N ALA A 11 -13.39 19.55 -2.57
CA ALA A 11 -12.85 20.20 -1.39
C ALA A 11 -11.36 19.89 -1.19
N ASP A 12 -10.92 18.64 -1.40
CA ASP A 12 -9.50 18.25 -1.32
C ASP A 12 -8.69 18.97 -2.39
N LEU A 13 -9.19 19.06 -3.62
CA LEU A 13 -8.54 19.79 -4.71
C LEU A 13 -8.42 21.29 -4.41
N ALA A 14 -9.45 21.91 -3.85
CA ALA A 14 -9.41 23.30 -3.41
C ALA A 14 -8.35 23.48 -2.29
N ASN A 15 -8.25 22.53 -1.37
CA ASN A 15 -7.25 22.55 -0.31
C ASN A 15 -5.82 22.39 -0.87
N VAL A 16 -5.61 21.54 -1.89
CA VAL A 16 -4.30 21.43 -2.58
C VAL A 16 -3.89 22.78 -3.18
N LEU A 17 -4.80 23.48 -3.86
CA LEU A 17 -4.50 24.78 -4.43
C LEU A 17 -4.17 25.83 -3.35
N ASN A 18 -4.92 25.81 -2.25
CA ASN A 18 -4.68 26.72 -1.12
C ASN A 18 -3.31 26.44 -0.46
N GLU A 19 -2.98 25.19 -0.21
CA GLU A 19 -1.67 24.80 0.34
C GLU A 19 -0.54 25.13 -0.63
N GLY A 20 -0.74 24.96 -1.95
CA GLY A 20 0.20 25.36 -2.99
C GLY A 20 0.45 26.87 -2.98
N ALA A 21 -0.59 27.69 -2.83
CA ALA A 21 -0.46 29.14 -2.71
C ALA A 21 0.33 29.54 -1.46
N ILE A 22 0.07 28.90 -0.31
CA ILE A 22 0.82 29.12 0.92
C ILE A 22 2.30 28.77 0.74
N LEU A 23 2.61 27.68 0.04
CA LEU A 23 3.99 27.28 -0.25
C LEU A 23 4.69 28.28 -1.15
N ALA A 24 4.07 28.71 -2.26
CA ALA A 24 4.62 29.72 -3.16
C ALA A 24 4.98 31.02 -2.42
N VAL A 25 4.07 31.52 -1.57
CA VAL A 25 4.34 32.73 -0.72
C VAL A 25 5.52 32.50 0.22
N ARG A 26 5.60 31.33 0.87
CA ARG A 26 6.72 30.98 1.77
C ARG A 26 8.06 30.90 1.04
N ASN A 27 8.03 30.42 -0.20
CA ASN A 27 9.20 30.33 -1.08
C ASN A 27 9.53 31.69 -1.76
N LYS A 28 8.72 32.73 -1.51
CA LYS A 28 8.83 34.06 -2.14
C LYS A 28 8.64 34.02 -3.67
N GLU A 29 7.82 33.12 -4.14
CA GLU A 29 7.43 32.98 -5.53
C GLU A 29 6.18 33.83 -5.84
N HIS A 30 6.06 34.30 -7.09
CA HIS A 30 4.94 35.14 -7.51
C HIS A 30 3.78 34.33 -8.13
N GLN A 31 3.98 33.02 -8.33
CA GLN A 31 2.98 32.11 -8.90
C GLN A 31 3.16 30.73 -8.29
N ILE A 32 2.10 29.95 -8.28
CA ILE A 32 2.13 28.55 -7.83
C ILE A 32 2.82 27.72 -8.91
N THR A 33 3.88 26.98 -8.53
CA THR A 33 4.60 26.08 -9.42
C THR A 33 4.05 24.64 -9.32
N MET A 34 4.45 23.78 -10.26
CA MET A 34 4.10 22.34 -10.17
C MET A 34 4.75 21.68 -8.96
N ASP A 35 5.93 22.13 -8.56
CA ASP A 35 6.63 21.62 -7.38
C ASP A 35 5.88 21.98 -6.09
N ASP A 36 5.33 23.20 -6.00
CA ASP A 36 4.48 23.59 -4.86
C ASP A 36 3.22 22.71 -4.78
N LEU A 37 2.59 22.44 -5.94
CA LEU A 37 1.42 21.59 -6.00
C LEU A 37 1.75 20.13 -5.64
N ASP A 38 2.91 19.62 -6.02
CA ASP A 38 3.37 18.30 -5.64
C ASP A 38 3.56 18.16 -4.12
N VAL A 39 4.17 19.16 -3.49
CA VAL A 39 4.32 19.21 -2.03
C VAL A 39 2.97 19.40 -1.35
N ALA A 40 2.08 20.19 -1.93
CA ALA A 40 0.72 20.43 -1.43
C ALA A 40 -0.12 19.13 -1.45
N ILE A 41 -0.05 18.33 -2.52
CA ILE A 41 -0.72 17.02 -2.61
C ILE A 41 -0.24 16.11 -1.47
N ASP A 42 1.09 15.96 -1.31
CA ASP A 42 1.66 15.17 -0.21
C ASP A 42 1.15 15.64 1.16
N ARG A 43 1.02 16.95 1.34
CA ARG A 43 0.59 17.55 2.60
C ARG A 43 -0.89 17.30 2.89
N VAL A 44 -1.73 17.36 1.86
CA VAL A 44 -3.17 17.08 1.98
C VAL A 44 -3.40 15.59 2.25
N MET A 45 -2.67 14.70 1.56
CA MET A 45 -2.81 13.25 1.71
C MET A 45 -2.25 12.72 3.03
N MET A 46 -1.03 13.11 3.38
CA MET A 46 -0.23 12.49 4.45
C MET A 46 0.08 13.43 5.61
N GLY A 47 -0.35 14.68 5.51
CA GLY A 47 -0.02 15.72 6.49
C GLY A 47 1.35 16.37 6.27
N PRO A 48 1.71 17.33 7.14
CA PRO A 48 2.97 18.06 7.02
C PRO A 48 4.19 17.16 7.25
N ALA A 49 5.29 17.46 6.55
CA ALA A 49 6.56 16.78 6.78
C ALA A 49 7.07 17.07 8.20
N LYS A 50 7.49 16.04 8.93
CA LYS A 50 8.06 16.15 10.27
C LYS A 50 9.52 16.57 10.20
N LYS A 51 9.79 17.85 10.16
CA LYS A 51 11.17 18.39 10.07
C LYS A 51 12.01 18.16 11.35
N SER A 52 11.36 17.98 12.50
CA SER A 52 12.02 17.75 13.80
C SER A 52 12.41 16.28 14.04
N LYS A 53 11.78 15.31 13.35
CA LYS A 53 12.11 13.90 13.49
C LYS A 53 13.32 13.59 12.63
N LYS A 54 14.49 13.46 13.27
CA LYS A 54 15.69 12.96 12.60
C LYS A 54 15.76 11.45 12.79
N TYR A 55 15.76 10.72 11.69
CA TYR A 55 16.11 9.30 11.71
C TYR A 55 17.60 9.14 12.06
N ASN A 56 17.92 8.13 12.85
CA ASN A 56 19.29 7.62 12.85
C ASN A 56 19.58 6.96 11.48
N GLU A 57 20.83 6.74 11.16
CA GLU A 57 21.21 6.19 9.85
C GLU A 57 20.67 4.76 9.62
N MET A 58 20.48 3.99 10.70
CA MET A 58 19.92 2.63 10.61
C MET A 58 18.44 2.67 10.28
N ASP A 59 17.64 3.47 10.99
CA ASP A 59 16.20 3.63 10.72
C ASP A 59 15.96 4.21 9.32
N LYS A 60 16.81 5.15 8.89
CA LYS A 60 16.72 5.73 7.55
C LYS A 60 16.93 4.68 6.46
N LYS A 61 17.92 3.79 6.64
CA LYS A 61 18.16 2.66 5.73
C LYS A 61 17.01 1.68 5.76
N LEU A 62 16.51 1.32 6.94
CA LEU A 62 15.37 0.42 7.11
C LEU A 62 14.16 0.92 6.33
N VAL A 63 13.76 2.18 6.55
CA VAL A 63 12.65 2.81 5.82
C VAL A 63 12.92 2.84 4.32
N ALA A 64 14.15 3.14 3.90
CA ALA A 64 14.49 3.18 2.48
C ALA A 64 14.33 1.81 1.80
N TYR A 65 14.76 0.73 2.43
CA TYR A 65 14.57 -0.63 1.90
C TYR A 65 13.11 -1.05 1.92
N HIS A 66 12.37 -0.70 2.97
CA HIS A 66 10.93 -0.93 3.07
C HIS A 66 10.19 -0.29 1.89
N GLU A 67 10.36 1.01 1.69
CA GLU A 67 9.71 1.75 0.60
C GLU A 67 10.18 1.27 -0.79
N ALA A 68 11.46 0.93 -0.93
CA ALA A 68 11.99 0.35 -2.16
C ALA A 68 11.36 -1.02 -2.46
N GLY A 69 11.08 -1.84 -1.44
CA GLY A 69 10.40 -3.12 -1.57
C GLY A 69 9.03 -2.97 -2.22
N HIS A 70 8.19 -2.08 -1.72
CA HIS A 70 6.89 -1.77 -2.31
C HIS A 70 7.03 -1.31 -3.77
N ALA A 71 7.97 -0.38 -4.02
CA ALA A 71 8.17 0.18 -5.35
C ALA A 71 8.62 -0.88 -6.38
N VAL A 72 9.54 -1.76 -6.00
CA VAL A 72 10.02 -2.84 -6.88
C VAL A 72 8.89 -3.79 -7.27
N ILE A 73 8.05 -4.18 -6.30
CA ILE A 73 6.88 -5.03 -6.59
C ILE A 73 5.90 -4.31 -7.52
N GLY A 74 5.59 -3.03 -7.26
CA GLY A 74 4.71 -2.23 -8.11
C GLY A 74 5.21 -2.06 -9.54
N LEU A 75 6.53 -1.99 -9.74
CA LEU A 75 7.14 -1.89 -11.06
C LEU A 75 7.20 -3.23 -11.82
N LYS A 76 7.29 -4.36 -11.08
CA LYS A 76 7.48 -5.69 -11.70
C LYS A 76 6.18 -6.43 -11.99
N LEU A 77 5.14 -6.24 -11.19
CA LEU A 77 3.88 -6.92 -11.40
C LEU A 77 3.02 -6.17 -12.42
N GLU A 78 2.59 -6.89 -13.44
CA GLU A 78 1.74 -6.33 -14.50
C GLU A 78 0.40 -5.81 -13.97
N ASP A 79 -0.23 -6.56 -13.06
CA ASP A 79 -1.51 -6.21 -12.45
C ASP A 79 -1.38 -5.24 -11.24
N ALA A 80 -0.16 -4.80 -10.90
CA ALA A 80 0.04 -3.82 -9.83
C ALA A 80 -0.30 -2.40 -10.29
N GLU A 81 -0.60 -1.55 -9.32
CA GLU A 81 -0.78 -0.12 -9.51
C GLU A 81 0.53 0.56 -9.98
N LYS A 82 0.39 1.73 -10.58
CA LYS A 82 1.54 2.50 -11.07
C LYS A 82 2.21 3.24 -9.92
N VAL A 83 3.51 2.99 -9.73
CA VAL A 83 4.32 3.75 -8.77
C VAL A 83 4.52 5.17 -9.29
N GLN A 84 3.99 6.15 -8.58
CA GLN A 84 4.11 7.57 -8.92
C GLN A 84 5.22 8.27 -8.14
N LYS A 85 5.36 7.92 -6.86
CA LYS A 85 6.34 8.55 -5.98
C LYS A 85 6.74 7.61 -4.86
N VAL A 86 8.01 7.64 -4.52
CA VAL A 86 8.58 6.96 -3.35
C VAL A 86 9.32 8.00 -2.51
N THR A 87 9.09 8.01 -1.22
CA THR A 87 9.76 8.97 -0.32
C THR A 87 10.00 8.37 1.06
N ILE A 88 11.13 8.74 1.64
CA ILE A 88 11.51 8.42 3.03
C ILE A 88 11.36 9.64 3.96
N ILE A 89 10.71 10.70 3.47
CA ILE A 89 10.43 11.88 4.30
C ILE A 89 9.25 11.57 5.21
N PRO A 90 9.43 11.59 6.54
CA PRO A 90 8.37 11.25 7.47
C PRO A 90 7.23 12.28 7.44
N ARG A 91 6.00 11.79 7.35
CA ARG A 91 4.77 12.59 7.38
C ARG A 91 3.72 11.89 8.24
N GLY A 92 2.95 12.66 9.00
CA GLY A 92 1.95 12.06 9.90
C GLY A 92 2.57 10.97 10.78
N GLU A 93 2.03 9.77 10.79
CA GLU A 93 2.57 8.60 11.50
C GLU A 93 3.52 7.75 10.62
N ALA A 94 3.56 8.00 9.31
CA ALA A 94 4.37 7.25 8.37
C ALA A 94 5.85 7.67 8.38
N GLY A 95 6.73 6.69 8.32
CA GLY A 95 8.18 6.88 8.19
C GLY A 95 8.61 7.30 6.79
N GLY A 96 7.97 6.73 5.79
CA GLY A 96 8.04 7.04 4.38
C GLY A 96 6.70 6.71 3.76
N TYR A 97 6.55 6.81 2.45
CA TYR A 97 5.38 6.29 1.76
C TYR A 97 5.64 6.10 0.26
N ASN A 98 4.87 5.19 -0.31
CA ASN A 98 4.72 5.02 -1.75
C ASN A 98 3.37 5.57 -2.20
N LEU A 99 3.39 6.48 -3.18
CA LEU A 99 2.19 6.88 -3.88
C LEU A 99 2.00 5.95 -5.07
N MET A 100 1.02 5.09 -4.96
CA MET A 100 0.58 4.23 -6.05
C MET A 100 -0.77 4.69 -6.56
N THR A 101 -0.98 4.62 -7.86
CA THR A 101 -2.24 5.03 -8.49
C THR A 101 -2.71 3.94 -9.44
N PRO A 102 -4.01 3.73 -9.55
CA PRO A 102 -4.56 2.83 -10.56
C PRO A 102 -4.07 3.20 -11.96
N LYS A 103 -3.75 2.21 -12.79
CA LYS A 103 -3.38 2.43 -14.20
C LYS A 103 -4.56 2.97 -15.01
N GLU A 104 -5.76 2.54 -14.65
CA GLU A 104 -7.03 2.91 -15.26
C GLU A 104 -8.10 2.98 -14.18
N GLU A 105 -9.10 3.85 -14.36
CA GLU A 105 -10.29 3.84 -13.50
C GLU A 105 -11.11 2.58 -13.76
N LYS A 106 -11.31 1.75 -12.72
CA LYS A 106 -12.05 0.49 -12.80
C LYS A 106 -13.12 0.44 -11.71
N TYR A 107 -14.28 -0.05 -12.09
CA TYR A 107 -15.35 -0.31 -11.12
C TYR A 107 -15.20 -1.65 -10.40
N PHE A 108 -14.51 -2.62 -11.02
CA PHE A 108 -14.35 -3.97 -10.49
C PHE A 108 -12.90 -4.41 -10.52
N HIS A 109 -12.45 -5.01 -9.43
CA HIS A 109 -11.12 -5.60 -9.33
C HIS A 109 -11.16 -7.09 -9.68
N ARG A 110 -10.23 -7.53 -10.52
CA ARG A 110 -10.00 -8.93 -10.80
C ARG A 110 -9.23 -9.59 -9.66
N LYS A 111 -9.37 -10.93 -9.52
CA LYS A 111 -8.61 -11.71 -8.53
C LYS A 111 -7.10 -11.45 -8.64
N SER A 112 -6.56 -11.40 -9.86
CA SER A 112 -5.13 -11.13 -10.11
C SER A 112 -4.68 -9.76 -9.58
N GLU A 113 -5.52 -8.74 -9.70
CA GLU A 113 -5.25 -7.38 -9.20
C GLU A 113 -5.23 -7.33 -7.66
N LEU A 114 -6.20 -8.00 -7.01
CA LEU A 114 -6.22 -8.10 -5.55
C LEU A 114 -5.00 -8.87 -5.00
N LEU A 115 -4.60 -9.96 -5.67
CA LEU A 115 -3.37 -10.67 -5.31
C LEU A 115 -2.12 -9.81 -5.54
N ALA A 116 -2.09 -8.99 -6.59
CA ALA A 116 -1.00 -8.04 -6.82
C ALA A 116 -0.95 -6.94 -5.76
N GLN A 117 -2.10 -6.45 -5.28
CA GLN A 117 -2.17 -5.50 -4.17
C GLN A 117 -1.63 -6.12 -2.87
N ILE A 118 -2.06 -7.34 -2.51
CA ILE A 118 -1.52 -8.06 -1.34
C ILE A 118 0.00 -8.23 -1.47
N THR A 119 0.47 -8.64 -2.65
CA THR A 119 1.91 -8.82 -2.91
C THR A 119 2.66 -7.49 -2.78
N GLY A 120 2.08 -6.40 -3.26
CA GLY A 120 2.61 -5.04 -3.13
C GLY A 120 2.76 -4.60 -1.67
N LEU A 121 1.73 -4.82 -0.85
CA LEU A 121 1.73 -4.51 0.59
C LEU A 121 2.76 -5.35 1.37
N LEU A 122 3.06 -6.57 0.93
CA LEU A 122 4.13 -7.39 1.53
C LEU A 122 5.53 -6.89 1.17
N GLY A 123 5.68 -6.04 0.15
CA GLY A 123 6.96 -5.61 -0.42
C GLY A 123 7.93 -5.05 0.61
N GLY A 124 7.46 -4.12 1.45
CA GLY A 124 8.28 -3.47 2.48
C GLY A 124 8.83 -4.46 3.49
N ARG A 125 7.94 -5.24 4.13
CA ARG A 125 8.31 -6.25 5.12
C ARG A 125 9.26 -7.31 4.56
N THR A 126 8.98 -7.80 3.35
CA THR A 126 9.82 -8.82 2.70
C THR A 126 11.20 -8.26 2.35
N ALA A 127 11.30 -6.99 1.96
CA ALA A 127 12.58 -6.34 1.72
C ALA A 127 13.41 -6.18 3.02
N GLU A 128 12.78 -5.81 4.14
CA GLU A 128 13.44 -5.79 5.45
C GLU A 128 14.02 -7.15 5.79
N GLU A 129 13.21 -8.21 5.70
CA GLU A 129 13.63 -9.58 6.01
C GLU A 129 14.79 -10.06 5.13
N LEU A 130 14.77 -9.74 3.83
CA LEU A 130 15.84 -10.12 2.91
C LEU A 130 17.16 -9.40 3.19
N VAL A 131 17.10 -8.14 3.64
CA VAL A 131 18.30 -7.31 3.85
C VAL A 131 18.88 -7.46 5.26
N TYR A 132 18.00 -7.52 6.26
CA TYR A 132 18.41 -7.51 7.68
C TYR A 132 18.24 -8.86 8.37
N GLY A 133 17.55 -9.84 7.74
CA GLY A 133 17.22 -11.13 8.36
C GLY A 133 16.14 -11.05 9.45
N GLU A 134 15.56 -9.87 9.65
CA GLU A 134 14.50 -9.60 10.63
C GLU A 134 13.49 -8.61 10.07
N VAL A 135 12.36 -8.44 10.76
CA VAL A 135 11.28 -7.56 10.35
C VAL A 135 10.99 -6.55 11.46
N SER A 136 10.57 -5.36 11.06
CA SER A 136 10.20 -4.30 11.99
C SER A 136 8.67 -4.22 12.21
N ALA A 137 8.27 -3.47 13.22
CA ALA A 137 6.87 -3.12 13.45
C ALA A 137 6.35 -2.07 12.46
N GLY A 138 7.18 -1.54 11.56
CA GLY A 138 6.81 -0.50 10.60
C GLY A 138 5.72 -0.91 9.62
N ALA A 139 5.62 -2.22 9.32
CA ALA A 139 4.65 -2.78 8.38
C ALA A 139 3.23 -3.02 8.95
N VAL A 140 2.89 -2.49 10.14
CA VAL A 140 1.58 -2.76 10.79
C VAL A 140 0.41 -2.40 9.88
N ASN A 141 0.44 -1.22 9.27
CA ASN A 141 -0.63 -0.76 8.39
C ASN A 141 -0.76 -1.63 7.11
N ASP A 142 0.36 -2.06 6.54
CA ASP A 142 0.37 -2.94 5.37
C ASP A 142 -0.23 -4.29 5.70
N ILE A 143 0.13 -4.86 6.85
CA ILE A 143 -0.41 -6.14 7.33
C ILE A 143 -1.92 -6.03 7.60
N GLU A 144 -2.39 -4.93 8.16
CA GLU A 144 -3.81 -4.68 8.35
C GLU A 144 -4.56 -4.64 7.01
N GLN A 145 -4.06 -3.87 6.05
CA GLN A 145 -4.67 -3.71 4.74
C GLN A 145 -4.69 -5.03 3.95
N LEU A 146 -3.56 -5.73 3.83
CA LEU A 146 -3.50 -7.01 3.11
C LEU A 146 -4.42 -8.07 3.74
N THR A 147 -4.49 -8.10 5.07
CA THR A 147 -5.39 -9.03 5.80
C THR A 147 -6.85 -8.72 5.49
N LYS A 148 -7.23 -7.44 5.43
CA LYS A 148 -8.57 -7.02 5.04
C LYS A 148 -8.91 -7.42 3.61
N ILE A 149 -7.97 -7.23 2.67
CA ILE A 149 -8.17 -7.64 1.27
C ILE A 149 -8.33 -9.16 1.18
N ALA A 150 -7.45 -9.95 1.80
CA ALA A 150 -7.51 -11.40 1.78
C ALA A 150 -8.82 -11.93 2.39
N LYS A 151 -9.25 -11.37 3.53
CA LYS A 151 -10.55 -11.70 4.14
C LYS A 151 -11.71 -11.39 3.21
N ASN A 152 -11.70 -10.25 2.53
CA ASN A 152 -12.76 -9.89 1.58
C ASN A 152 -12.78 -10.83 0.37
N MET A 153 -11.61 -11.24 -0.15
CA MET A 153 -11.53 -12.22 -1.24
C MET A 153 -12.22 -13.53 -0.89
N VAL A 154 -12.03 -14.02 0.34
CA VAL A 154 -12.64 -15.27 0.81
C VAL A 154 -14.11 -15.08 1.18
N ARG A 155 -14.42 -14.09 2.02
CA ARG A 155 -15.74 -13.96 2.65
C ARG A 155 -16.77 -13.22 1.81
N VAL A 156 -16.33 -12.25 0.99
CA VAL A 156 -17.24 -11.34 0.28
C VAL A 156 -17.30 -11.68 -1.20
N TYR A 157 -16.15 -11.90 -1.82
CA TYR A 157 -16.07 -12.02 -3.28
C TYR A 157 -16.11 -13.46 -3.79
N GLY A 158 -16.04 -14.47 -2.87
CA GLY A 158 -16.03 -15.89 -3.28
C GLY A 158 -14.84 -16.24 -4.19
N MET A 159 -13.66 -15.59 -3.96
CA MET A 159 -12.47 -15.73 -4.80
C MET A 159 -11.46 -16.74 -4.23
N SER A 160 -11.89 -17.66 -3.37
CA SER A 160 -11.06 -18.71 -2.76
C SER A 160 -11.41 -20.10 -3.30
N SER A 161 -10.75 -21.14 -2.79
CA SER A 161 -11.05 -22.53 -3.11
C SER A 161 -12.38 -23.01 -2.50
N LEU A 162 -12.94 -22.27 -1.54
CA LEU A 162 -14.25 -22.56 -0.93
C LEU A 162 -15.43 -22.33 -1.91
N GLY A 163 -15.15 -21.79 -3.10
CA GLY A 163 -16.14 -21.57 -4.14
C GLY A 163 -16.83 -20.19 -4.06
N PRO A 164 -17.80 -19.94 -4.95
CA PRO A 164 -18.49 -18.65 -5.07
C PRO A 164 -19.60 -18.51 -4.01
N ILE A 165 -19.21 -18.55 -2.74
CA ILE A 165 -20.11 -18.44 -1.58
C ILE A 165 -19.75 -17.16 -0.82
N GLN A 166 -20.77 -16.42 -0.41
CA GLN A 166 -20.60 -15.26 0.46
C GLN A 166 -20.78 -15.67 1.92
N TYR A 167 -19.71 -15.51 2.70
CA TYR A 167 -19.67 -15.79 4.14
C TYR A 167 -19.75 -14.49 4.98
N ALA A 168 -19.84 -13.32 4.34
CA ALA A 168 -20.04 -12.07 5.05
C ALA A 168 -21.49 -11.99 5.53
N ASP A 169 -21.66 -11.62 6.80
CA ASP A 169 -23.00 -11.25 7.26
C ASP A 169 -23.45 -10.04 6.44
N PRO A 170 -24.70 -10.03 5.93
CA PRO A 170 -25.26 -8.81 5.39
C PRO A 170 -25.12 -7.77 6.49
N GLN A 171 -24.53 -6.60 6.18
CA GLN A 171 -24.43 -5.48 7.12
C GLN A 171 -25.87 -5.13 7.55
N GLY A 172 -26.36 -5.79 8.57
CA GLY A 172 -27.60 -5.46 9.21
C GLY A 172 -27.43 -4.08 9.82
N ASN A 173 -28.34 -3.18 9.50
CA ASN A 173 -28.46 -1.89 10.18
C ASN A 173 -28.20 -2.08 11.65
N VAL A 174 -27.16 -1.42 12.16
CA VAL A 174 -26.85 -1.37 13.60
C VAL A 174 -28.03 -0.64 14.27
N PHE A 175 -29.04 -1.40 14.63
CA PHE A 175 -30.10 -0.90 15.50
C PHE A 175 -29.53 -0.98 16.91
N LEU A 176 -29.17 0.15 17.45
CA LEU A 176 -28.73 0.35 18.84
C LEU A 176 -29.65 -0.46 19.79
N GLY A 177 -29.19 -1.58 20.30
CA GLY A 177 -29.90 -2.34 21.33
C GLY A 177 -29.80 -3.88 21.24
N ARG A 178 -29.14 -4.49 20.26
CA ARG A 178 -29.04 -5.95 20.12
C ARG A 178 -27.64 -6.44 19.82
N ASP A 179 -26.68 -5.97 20.57
CA ASP A 179 -25.26 -6.35 20.47
C ASP A 179 -24.89 -7.41 21.52
N TYR A 180 -25.58 -8.52 21.53
CA TYR A 180 -25.07 -9.70 22.25
C TYR A 180 -25.35 -10.94 21.40
N THR A 181 -24.29 -11.57 20.86
CA THR A 181 -24.26 -12.81 20.07
C THR A 181 -24.39 -12.63 18.55
N GLN A 182 -23.47 -11.96 17.89
CA GLN A 182 -23.18 -12.27 16.48
C GLN A 182 -22.00 -13.25 16.43
N GLY A 183 -22.27 -14.50 16.73
CA GLY A 183 -21.52 -15.62 16.12
C GLY A 183 -21.75 -15.53 14.62
N GLY A 184 -20.70 -15.65 13.80
CA GLY A 184 -20.83 -15.60 12.35
C GLY A 184 -21.92 -16.55 11.84
N SER A 185 -22.55 -16.22 10.73
CA SER A 185 -23.65 -16.99 10.09
C SER A 185 -23.22 -18.39 9.61
N TYR A 186 -22.03 -18.85 10.00
CA TYR A 186 -21.41 -20.13 9.59
C TYR A 186 -20.83 -20.86 10.81
N SER A 187 -20.69 -22.21 10.67
CA SER A 187 -20.15 -23.07 11.72
C SER A 187 -18.68 -22.80 12.04
N GLU A 188 -18.22 -23.25 13.21
CA GLU A 188 -16.80 -23.16 13.59
C GLU A 188 -15.87 -23.88 12.60
N GLY A 189 -16.33 -24.98 12.00
CA GLY A 189 -15.60 -25.67 10.93
C GLY A 189 -15.36 -24.79 9.72
N VAL A 190 -16.40 -24.10 9.24
CA VAL A 190 -16.29 -23.14 8.14
C VAL A 190 -15.42 -21.93 8.51
N ALA A 191 -15.49 -21.46 9.75
CA ALA A 191 -14.59 -20.41 10.23
C ALA A 191 -13.11 -20.83 10.11
N GLY A 192 -12.80 -22.07 10.49
CA GLY A 192 -11.45 -22.63 10.36
C GLY A 192 -10.99 -22.75 8.90
N GLU A 193 -11.90 -23.12 8.00
CA GLU A 193 -11.62 -23.18 6.54
C GLU A 193 -11.35 -21.76 5.97
N ILE A 194 -12.15 -20.77 6.35
CA ILE A 194 -11.95 -19.37 5.96
C ILE A 194 -10.56 -18.89 6.43
N ASP A 195 -10.20 -19.14 7.67
CA ASP A 195 -8.89 -18.75 8.22
C ASP A 195 -7.74 -19.45 7.50
N LYS A 196 -7.92 -20.71 7.10
CA LYS A 196 -6.94 -21.44 6.32
C LYS A 196 -6.75 -20.82 4.94
N GLU A 197 -7.84 -20.50 4.24
CA GLU A 197 -7.80 -19.87 2.92
C GLU A 197 -7.15 -18.48 2.96
N VAL A 198 -7.47 -17.67 3.97
CA VAL A 198 -6.83 -16.35 4.16
C VAL A 198 -5.33 -16.49 4.32
N ARG A 199 -4.87 -17.44 5.16
CA ARG A 199 -3.43 -17.72 5.33
C ARG A 199 -2.77 -18.21 4.05
N GLU A 200 -3.43 -19.06 3.31
CA GLU A 200 -2.92 -19.60 2.05
C GLU A 200 -2.75 -18.50 1.00
N ILE A 201 -3.74 -17.61 0.84
CA ILE A 201 -3.66 -16.46 -0.08
C ILE A 201 -2.47 -15.56 0.30
N VAL A 202 -2.32 -15.23 1.58
CA VAL A 202 -1.22 -14.38 2.04
C VAL A 202 0.13 -15.06 1.82
N HIS A 203 0.24 -16.36 2.13
CA HIS A 203 1.47 -17.13 1.93
C HIS A 203 1.88 -17.20 0.45
N GLN A 204 0.94 -17.47 -0.46
CA GLN A 204 1.22 -17.47 -1.90
C GLN A 204 1.72 -16.11 -2.38
N CYS A 205 1.12 -15.01 -1.89
CA CYS A 205 1.57 -13.66 -2.20
C CYS A 205 2.96 -13.36 -1.61
N GLU A 206 3.26 -13.86 -0.41
CA GLU A 206 4.59 -13.72 0.23
C GLU A 206 5.69 -14.43 -0.58
N VAL A 207 5.46 -15.68 -0.98
CA VAL A 207 6.39 -16.42 -1.85
C VAL A 207 6.62 -15.68 -3.16
N LYS A 208 5.55 -15.17 -3.79
CA LYS A 208 5.63 -14.38 -5.01
C LYS A 208 6.41 -13.09 -4.81
N CYS A 209 6.17 -12.38 -3.69
CA CYS A 209 6.88 -11.17 -3.31
C CYS A 209 8.38 -11.41 -3.17
N ARG A 210 8.76 -12.42 -2.39
CA ARG A 210 10.17 -12.82 -2.16
C ARG A 210 10.87 -13.14 -3.49
N ASN A 211 10.24 -13.93 -4.35
CA ASN A 211 10.79 -14.27 -5.66
C ASN A 211 10.96 -13.02 -6.54
N CYS A 212 9.99 -12.10 -6.52
CA CYS A 212 10.08 -10.85 -7.26
C CYS A 212 11.25 -9.97 -6.79
N LEU A 213 11.49 -9.89 -5.48
CA LEU A 213 12.58 -9.07 -4.92
C LEU A 213 13.95 -9.71 -5.15
N LEU A 214 14.07 -11.03 -5.04
CA LEU A 214 15.32 -11.75 -5.28
C LEU A 214 15.70 -11.77 -6.76
N TYR A 215 14.74 -11.94 -7.67
CA TYR A 215 14.98 -11.93 -9.10
C TYR A 215 14.98 -10.49 -9.64
N THR A 216 16.10 -9.82 -9.47
CA THR A 216 16.35 -8.55 -10.16
C THR A 216 17.15 -8.88 -11.43
N PRO A 217 16.62 -8.64 -12.65
CA PRO A 217 17.42 -8.79 -13.85
C PRO A 217 18.65 -7.89 -13.73
N PRO A 218 19.83 -8.34 -14.19
CA PRO A 218 21.05 -7.55 -14.09
C PRO A 218 20.82 -6.18 -14.73
N SER A 219 21.19 -5.13 -14.00
CA SER A 219 21.16 -3.77 -14.52
C SER A 219 22.03 -3.66 -15.77
N PRO A 220 21.68 -2.83 -16.76
CA PRO A 220 22.60 -2.55 -17.88
C PRO A 220 23.99 -2.10 -17.45
N ARG A 221 24.16 -1.62 -16.20
CA ARG A 221 25.46 -1.27 -15.62
C ARG A 221 26.26 -2.48 -15.14
N ASP A 222 25.60 -3.58 -14.77
CA ASP A 222 26.29 -4.79 -14.29
C ASP A 222 27.00 -5.54 -15.43
N GLY A 223 26.57 -5.33 -16.66
CA GLY A 223 27.24 -5.84 -17.87
C GLY A 223 28.44 -5.02 -18.32
N ALA A 224 28.63 -3.79 -17.81
CA ALA A 224 29.72 -2.90 -18.22
C ALA A 224 31.03 -3.18 -17.44
N THR A 225 30.99 -3.86 -16.31
CA THR A 225 32.18 -4.19 -15.49
C THR A 225 32.84 -5.51 -15.84
N SER A 226 32.27 -6.30 -16.78
CA SER A 226 32.85 -7.59 -17.22
C SER A 226 33.69 -7.51 -18.49
N ARG A 227 34.05 -6.31 -18.94
CA ARG A 227 34.95 -6.12 -20.08
C ARG A 227 36.07 -5.15 -19.71
N MET A 228 36.96 -5.58 -18.84
CA MET A 228 38.33 -5.10 -18.71
C MET A 228 39.24 -6.29 -18.48
#